data_9e33698493b6290d663320c9918af5c4
#
_entry.id   9e33698493b6290d663320c9918af5c4
#
_cell.length_a   1.000
_cell.length_b   1.000
_cell.length_c   1.000
_cell.angle_alpha   90.00
_cell.angle_beta   90.00
_cell.angle_gamma   90.00
#
_symmetry.space_group_name_H-M   'P 1'
#
loop_
_entity.id
_entity.type
_entity.pdbx_description
1 polymer ?
#
loop_
_entity_poly.entity_id
_entity_poly.type
_entity_poly.pdbx_seq_one_letter_code
_entity_poly.pdbx_strand_id
1 'polypeptide(L)'
;LVHHQPYAHAYAAPRRRGKKRLIFGILGLVANAIGLVVMPIVAGFIGAVFTAAGGIGVAHLVPEGDSFEASGWSLYTIAVPEADLATATCEITGQDLSVEPADPEVTIATIGTEEYHDLYDVFPSGDQEVTVVCEGVQEVVVAELGMTGTLIGAGVGVVLPVGLGLLALVMTIWGAVALMRS
;
A
#
# COMPACT_ATOMS: atom_id res chain seq x y z
N LEU A 1 -53.15 -7.57 67.81
CA LEU A 1 -53.06 -8.20 66.49
C LEU A 1 -52.06 -7.37 65.64
N VAL A 2 -50.79 -7.90 65.55
CA VAL A 2 -49.74 -7.27 64.77
C VAL A 2 -49.78 -7.90 63.37
N HIS A 3 -50.15 -7.14 62.37
CA HIS A 3 -50.05 -7.56 60.96
C HIS A 3 -48.59 -7.51 60.47
N HIS A 4 -47.99 -8.65 60.36
CA HIS A 4 -46.73 -8.78 59.59
C HIS A 4 -47.05 -8.67 58.10
N GLN A 5 -46.72 -7.54 57.51
CA GLN A 5 -46.68 -7.40 56.06
C GLN A 5 -45.43 -8.20 55.52
N PRO A 6 -45.62 -9.18 54.61
CA PRO A 6 -44.48 -9.84 53.97
C PRO A 6 -43.83 -8.81 53.06
N TYR A 7 -42.56 -8.49 53.34
CA TYR A 7 -41.74 -7.71 52.43
C TYR A 7 -41.62 -8.48 51.12
N ALA A 8 -42.32 -8.03 50.09
CA ALA A 8 -42.12 -8.48 48.72
C ALA A 8 -40.69 -8.04 48.32
N HIS A 9 -39.75 -8.98 48.39
CA HIS A 9 -38.44 -8.78 47.80
C HIS A 9 -38.67 -8.52 46.31
N ALA A 10 -38.56 -7.25 45.88
CA ALA A 10 -38.52 -6.89 44.47
C ALA A 10 -37.34 -7.60 43.86
N TYR A 11 -37.57 -8.67 43.11
CA TYR A 11 -36.57 -9.35 42.29
C TYR A 11 -36.05 -8.32 41.30
N ALA A 12 -34.87 -7.75 41.59
CA ALA A 12 -34.18 -6.91 40.65
C ALA A 12 -33.89 -7.78 39.41
N ALA A 13 -34.52 -7.43 38.30
CA ALA A 13 -34.32 -8.15 37.03
C ALA A 13 -32.83 -8.28 36.75
N PRO A 14 -32.35 -9.48 36.44
CA PRO A 14 -30.90 -9.72 36.22
C PRO A 14 -30.42 -8.79 35.11
N ARG A 15 -29.47 -7.93 35.45
CA ARG A 15 -28.87 -6.97 34.53
C ARG A 15 -28.09 -7.76 33.46
N ARG A 16 -28.64 -7.94 32.26
CA ARG A 16 -28.03 -8.69 31.16
C ARG A 16 -26.65 -8.11 30.84
N ARG A 17 -25.63 -8.76 31.42
CA ARG A 17 -24.21 -8.42 31.18
C ARG A 17 -23.79 -9.03 29.84
N GLY A 18 -23.25 -8.20 28.92
CA GLY A 18 -22.75 -8.69 27.64
C GLY A 18 -23.34 -8.03 26.40
N LYS A 19 -24.57 -7.44 26.48
CA LYS A 19 -25.21 -6.76 25.34
C LYS A 19 -24.31 -5.71 24.68
N LYS A 20 -23.66 -4.86 25.47
CA LYS A 20 -22.76 -3.83 24.93
C LYS A 20 -21.58 -4.43 24.17
N ARG A 21 -20.95 -5.49 24.70
CA ARG A 21 -19.82 -6.17 24.06
C ARG A 21 -20.20 -6.84 22.76
N LEU A 22 -21.40 -7.47 22.72
CA LEU A 22 -21.92 -8.08 21.50
C LEU A 22 -22.19 -7.03 20.43
N ILE A 23 -22.83 -5.91 20.79
CA ILE A 23 -23.13 -4.82 19.84
C ILE A 23 -21.83 -4.23 19.28
N PHE A 24 -20.84 -3.93 20.14
CA PHE A 24 -19.55 -3.42 19.68
C PHE A 24 -18.78 -4.44 18.83
N GLY A 25 -18.88 -5.73 19.14
CA GLY A 25 -18.26 -6.79 18.33
C GLY A 25 -18.87 -6.88 16.94
N ILE A 26 -20.20 -6.88 16.83
CA ILE A 26 -20.90 -6.92 15.54
C ILE A 26 -20.62 -5.63 14.75
N LEU A 27 -20.68 -4.48 15.38
CA LEU A 27 -20.36 -3.19 14.72
C LEU A 27 -18.91 -3.17 14.21
N GLY A 28 -17.98 -3.70 15.00
CA GLY A 28 -16.57 -3.85 14.61
C GLY A 28 -16.36 -4.79 13.42
N LEU A 29 -17.09 -5.91 13.36
CA LEU A 29 -17.05 -6.83 12.22
C LEU A 29 -17.58 -6.16 10.94
N VAL A 30 -18.70 -5.45 11.02
CA VAL A 30 -19.26 -4.72 9.88
C VAL A 30 -18.32 -3.61 9.41
N ALA A 31 -17.81 -2.81 10.33
CA ALA A 31 -16.83 -1.76 10.01
C ALA A 31 -15.56 -2.33 9.38
N ASN A 32 -15.07 -3.48 9.88
CA ASN A 32 -13.91 -4.15 9.32
C ASN A 32 -14.18 -4.72 7.91
N ALA A 33 -15.35 -5.30 7.67
CA ALA A 33 -15.73 -5.77 6.33
C ALA A 33 -15.78 -4.62 5.31
N ILE A 34 -16.31 -3.47 5.70
CA ILE A 34 -16.28 -2.25 4.88
C ILE A 34 -14.83 -1.77 4.69
N GLY A 35 -14.03 -1.77 5.75
CA GLY A 35 -12.62 -1.38 5.71
C GLY A 35 -11.78 -2.22 4.76
N LEU A 36 -12.00 -3.54 4.71
CA LEU A 36 -11.30 -4.44 3.80
C LEU A 36 -11.59 -4.16 2.32
N VAL A 37 -12.73 -3.57 1.99
CA VAL A 37 -13.07 -3.18 0.62
C VAL A 37 -12.58 -1.76 0.33
N VAL A 38 -12.79 -0.83 1.26
CA VAL A 38 -12.49 0.59 1.05
C VAL A 38 -10.99 0.90 1.17
N MET A 39 -10.29 0.24 2.11
CA MET A 39 -8.86 0.51 2.35
C MET A 39 -7.95 0.25 1.15
N PRO A 40 -8.10 -0.84 0.37
CA PRO A 40 -7.29 -1.03 -0.84
C PRO A 40 -7.53 0.06 -1.89
N ILE A 41 -8.79 0.51 -2.03
CA ILE A 41 -9.15 1.58 -2.97
C ILE A 41 -8.52 2.91 -2.53
N VAL A 42 -8.64 3.24 -1.24
CA VAL A 42 -8.04 4.46 -0.67
C VAL A 42 -6.52 4.39 -0.70
N ALA A 43 -5.93 3.24 -0.35
CA ALA A 43 -4.49 3.05 -0.40
C ALA A 43 -3.94 3.13 -1.83
N GLY A 44 -4.67 2.58 -2.81
CA GLY A 44 -4.34 2.72 -4.23
C GLY A 44 -4.43 4.17 -4.69
N PHE A 45 -5.46 4.90 -4.27
CA PHE A 45 -5.61 6.32 -4.61
C PHE A 45 -4.53 7.20 -3.93
N ILE A 46 -4.23 6.94 -2.65
CA ILE A 46 -3.15 7.63 -1.93
C ILE A 46 -1.80 7.28 -2.57
N GLY A 47 -1.56 6.02 -2.92
CA GLY A 47 -0.36 5.58 -3.63
C GLY A 47 -0.19 6.34 -4.95
N ALA A 48 -1.24 6.45 -5.77
CA ALA A 48 -1.23 7.20 -7.01
C ALA A 48 -0.96 8.71 -6.79
N VAL A 49 -1.54 9.31 -5.74
CA VAL A 49 -1.28 10.72 -5.39
C VAL A 49 0.15 10.91 -4.86
N PHE A 50 0.68 9.96 -4.10
CA PHE A 50 2.08 10.01 -3.62
C PHE A 50 3.08 9.84 -4.77
N THR A 51 2.79 8.99 -5.76
CA THR A 51 3.58 8.87 -7.00
C THR A 51 3.54 10.18 -7.80
N ALA A 52 2.37 10.77 -7.97
CA ALA A 52 2.21 12.05 -8.65
C ALA A 52 2.84 13.25 -7.90
N ALA A 53 3.03 13.15 -6.57
CA ALA A 53 3.60 14.21 -5.73
C ALA A 53 5.13 14.08 -5.49
N GLY A 54 5.83 13.22 -6.25
CA GLY A 54 7.28 13.05 -6.14
C GLY A 54 7.74 12.05 -5.08
N GLY A 55 6.87 11.10 -4.69
CA GLY A 55 7.20 10.01 -3.78
C GLY A 55 7.95 8.82 -4.44
N ILE A 56 8.19 8.88 -5.75
CA ILE A 56 9.14 8.00 -6.44
C ILE A 56 10.51 8.67 -6.34
N GLY A 57 11.52 7.93 -5.89
CA GLY A 57 12.89 8.38 -5.98
C GLY A 57 13.26 8.51 -7.46
N VAL A 58 13.20 9.72 -7.98
CA VAL A 58 13.59 10.03 -9.36
C VAL A 58 15.01 10.55 -9.33
N ALA A 59 15.93 9.88 -10.02
CA ALA A 59 17.28 10.34 -10.21
C ALA A 59 17.47 10.76 -11.68
N HIS A 60 18.06 11.93 -11.90
CA HIS A 60 18.47 12.36 -13.24
C HIS A 60 19.82 11.74 -13.57
N LEU A 61 19.90 11.16 -14.74
CA LEU A 61 21.12 10.56 -15.28
C LEU A 61 21.64 11.39 -16.46
N VAL A 62 22.94 11.38 -16.61
CA VAL A 62 23.62 11.96 -17.78
C VAL A 62 23.51 10.98 -18.94
N PRO A 63 22.95 11.36 -20.10
CA PRO A 63 22.71 10.44 -21.22
C PRO A 63 23.98 9.76 -21.76
N GLU A 64 25.12 10.47 -21.74
CA GLU A 64 26.41 9.98 -22.27
C GLU A 64 27.01 8.82 -21.45
N GLY A 65 26.43 8.50 -20.33
CA GLY A 65 26.80 7.38 -19.46
C GLY A 65 26.82 7.80 -17.98
N ASP A 66 25.92 7.22 -17.24
CA ASP A 66 25.83 7.40 -15.79
C ASP A 66 25.46 6.06 -15.13
N SER A 67 25.65 5.96 -13.84
CA SER A 67 25.32 4.74 -13.10
C SER A 67 24.55 5.04 -11.84
N PHE A 68 23.74 4.08 -11.41
CA PHE A 68 23.02 4.12 -10.16
C PHE A 68 23.11 2.78 -9.41
N GLU A 69 23.01 2.86 -8.10
CA GLU A 69 22.95 1.69 -7.23
C GLU A 69 21.54 1.07 -7.29
N ALA A 70 21.42 -0.12 -7.81
CA ALA A 70 20.18 -0.85 -7.92
C ALA A 70 20.07 -1.92 -6.83
N SER A 71 18.90 -2.02 -6.20
CA SER A 71 18.58 -3.06 -5.23
C SER A 71 17.80 -4.20 -5.88
N GLY A 72 18.16 -5.45 -5.58
CA GLY A 72 17.46 -6.64 -6.07
C GLY A 72 16.00 -6.80 -5.63
N TRP A 73 15.51 -5.88 -4.79
CA TRP A 73 14.13 -5.84 -4.32
C TRP A 73 13.30 -4.70 -4.92
N SER A 74 13.87 -3.98 -5.88
CA SER A 74 13.23 -2.84 -6.52
C SER A 74 13.14 -3.05 -8.03
N LEU A 75 12.09 -2.52 -8.63
CA LEU A 75 11.97 -2.34 -10.06
C LEU A 75 12.43 -0.91 -10.38
N TYR A 76 13.21 -0.76 -11.42
CA TYR A 76 13.63 0.54 -11.93
C TYR A 76 13.06 0.75 -13.31
N THR A 77 12.58 1.95 -13.56
CA THR A 77 12.08 2.38 -14.84
C THR A 77 12.98 3.47 -15.40
N ILE A 78 13.44 3.30 -16.61
CA ILE A 78 14.19 4.30 -17.36
C ILE A 78 13.21 5.08 -18.21
N ALA A 79 13.08 6.37 -17.93
CA ALA A 79 12.14 7.24 -18.61
C ALA A 79 12.86 8.41 -19.28
N VAL A 80 12.28 8.86 -20.39
CA VAL A 80 12.79 9.97 -21.20
C VAL A 80 11.68 10.97 -21.47
N PRO A 81 12.01 12.22 -21.80
CA PRO A 81 11.02 13.21 -22.21
C PRO A 81 10.18 12.73 -23.40
N GLU A 82 8.90 13.10 -23.44
CA GLU A 82 7.98 12.78 -24.55
C GLU A 82 8.57 13.16 -25.91
N ALA A 83 9.26 14.29 -25.98
CA ALA A 83 9.86 14.79 -27.20
C ALA A 83 10.96 13.86 -27.77
N ASP A 84 11.63 13.12 -26.92
CA ASP A 84 12.79 12.26 -27.27
C ASP A 84 12.40 10.80 -27.52
N LEU A 85 11.16 10.39 -27.19
CA LEU A 85 10.69 8.99 -27.28
C LEU A 85 10.96 8.34 -28.64
N ALA A 86 10.79 9.09 -29.75
CA ALA A 86 10.92 8.54 -31.10
C ALA A 86 12.37 8.27 -31.50
N THR A 87 13.35 8.88 -30.82
CA THR A 87 14.78 8.81 -31.13
C THR A 87 15.60 8.17 -30.03
N ALA A 88 15.01 7.98 -28.86
CA ALA A 88 15.66 7.43 -27.70
C ALA A 88 16.06 5.96 -27.90
N THR A 89 17.33 5.64 -27.65
CA THR A 89 17.82 4.29 -27.57
C THR A 89 18.81 4.20 -26.44
N CYS A 90 18.57 3.29 -25.47
CA CYS A 90 19.45 3.14 -24.32
C CYS A 90 20.07 1.74 -24.27
N GLU A 91 21.34 1.69 -23.93
CA GLU A 91 22.06 0.48 -23.55
C GLU A 91 22.19 0.45 -22.02
N ILE A 92 21.66 -0.61 -21.41
CA ILE A 92 21.62 -0.78 -19.97
C ILE A 92 22.46 -1.99 -19.62
N THR A 93 23.48 -1.80 -18.79
CA THR A 93 24.46 -2.83 -18.46
C THR A 93 24.60 -3.01 -16.96
N GLY A 94 24.74 -4.26 -16.53
CA GLY A 94 24.93 -4.68 -15.13
C GLY A 94 25.13 -6.19 -15.04
N GLN A 95 25.26 -6.71 -13.83
CA GLN A 95 25.32 -8.15 -13.59
C GLN A 95 23.89 -8.66 -13.45
N ASP A 96 23.52 -9.80 -13.97
CA ASP A 96 22.19 -10.43 -13.78
C ASP A 96 20.99 -9.45 -13.82
N LEU A 97 20.88 -8.70 -14.92
CA LEU A 97 19.76 -7.80 -15.20
C LEU A 97 18.76 -8.45 -16.16
N SER A 98 17.47 -8.32 -15.88
CA SER A 98 16.43 -8.41 -16.90
C SER A 98 16.04 -6.99 -17.31
N VAL A 99 16.14 -6.70 -18.59
CA VAL A 99 15.73 -5.43 -19.18
C VAL A 99 14.62 -5.72 -20.18
N GLU A 100 13.47 -5.12 -19.98
CA GLU A 100 12.31 -5.29 -20.84
C GLU A 100 11.89 -3.93 -21.42
N PRO A 101 11.48 -3.86 -22.71
CA PRO A 101 10.89 -2.65 -23.24
C PRO A 101 9.58 -2.36 -22.50
N ALA A 102 9.41 -1.14 -22.05
CA ALA A 102 8.21 -0.69 -21.37
C ALA A 102 7.18 -0.11 -22.34
N ASP A 103 6.02 0.26 -21.81
CA ASP A 103 4.95 0.89 -22.58
C ASP A 103 5.16 2.41 -22.64
N PRO A 104 5.52 2.99 -23.80
CA PRO A 104 5.79 4.41 -23.93
C PRO A 104 4.52 5.30 -23.77
N GLU A 105 3.33 4.72 -23.69
CA GLU A 105 2.10 5.47 -23.36
C GLU A 105 1.99 5.78 -21.86
N VAL A 106 2.82 5.14 -21.02
CA VAL A 106 2.80 5.33 -19.58
C VAL A 106 3.68 6.51 -19.18
N THR A 107 3.07 7.55 -18.60
CA THR A 107 3.79 8.67 -18.00
C THR A 107 4.22 8.26 -16.59
N ILE A 108 5.53 8.25 -16.34
CA ILE A 108 6.13 7.87 -15.05
C ILE A 108 6.23 9.08 -14.12
N ALA A 109 6.60 10.23 -14.66
CA ALA A 109 6.79 11.44 -13.87
C ALA A 109 6.46 12.67 -14.69
N THR A 110 6.08 13.76 -14.00
CA THR A 110 6.00 15.10 -14.57
C THR A 110 6.94 15.97 -13.76
N ILE A 111 7.99 16.49 -14.39
CA ILE A 111 9.00 17.32 -13.74
C ILE A 111 8.89 18.73 -14.33
N GLY A 112 8.39 19.66 -13.52
CA GLY A 112 8.06 20.99 -14.02
C GLY A 112 6.87 20.98 -14.97
N THR A 113 7.10 21.13 -16.27
CA THR A 113 6.09 21.08 -17.34
C THR A 113 6.33 19.94 -18.32
N GLU A 114 7.33 19.13 -18.06
CA GLU A 114 7.78 18.06 -18.96
C GLU A 114 7.30 16.71 -18.45
N GLU A 115 6.74 15.89 -19.35
CA GLU A 115 6.28 14.55 -19.07
C GLU A 115 7.35 13.55 -19.49
N TYR A 116 7.66 12.63 -18.58
CA TYR A 116 8.63 11.56 -18.78
C TYR A 116 7.90 10.25 -18.96
N HIS A 117 8.18 9.60 -20.08
CA HIS A 117 7.53 8.38 -20.49
C HIS A 117 8.45 7.18 -20.31
N ASP A 118 7.85 6.06 -19.99
CA ASP A 118 8.55 4.82 -19.75
C ASP A 118 9.19 4.28 -21.04
N LEU A 119 10.46 3.90 -20.96
CA LEU A 119 11.19 3.35 -22.11
C LEU A 119 11.64 1.92 -21.84
N TYR A 120 12.20 1.65 -20.66
CA TYR A 120 12.67 0.33 -20.26
C TYR A 120 12.40 0.07 -18.78
N ASP A 121 11.94 -1.14 -18.51
CA ASP A 121 11.86 -1.70 -17.16
C ASP A 121 13.12 -2.53 -16.86
N VAL A 122 13.72 -2.28 -15.70
CA VAL A 122 14.97 -2.91 -15.26
C VAL A 122 14.73 -3.67 -13.97
N PHE A 123 14.98 -4.98 -14.01
CA PHE A 123 14.82 -5.90 -12.90
C PHE A 123 16.19 -6.45 -12.48
N PRO A 124 16.84 -5.89 -11.47
CA PRO A 124 18.09 -6.42 -10.95
C PRO A 124 17.82 -7.68 -10.09
N SER A 125 18.64 -8.72 -10.27
CA SER A 125 18.52 -9.95 -9.46
C SER A 125 19.21 -9.83 -8.09
N GLY A 126 19.91 -8.73 -7.82
CA GLY A 126 20.63 -8.45 -6.58
C GLY A 126 21.09 -7.00 -6.53
N ASP A 127 21.65 -6.60 -5.38
CA ASP A 127 22.20 -5.26 -5.22
C ASP A 127 23.43 -5.11 -6.11
N GLN A 128 23.40 -4.13 -7.01
CA GLN A 128 24.45 -3.91 -8.02
C GLN A 128 24.44 -2.50 -8.57
N GLU A 129 25.56 -2.11 -9.18
CA GLU A 129 25.64 -0.91 -9.99
C GLU A 129 25.12 -1.18 -11.40
N VAL A 130 24.21 -0.33 -11.86
CA VAL A 130 23.64 -0.39 -13.21
C VAL A 130 24.07 0.86 -13.97
N THR A 131 24.67 0.66 -15.13
CA THR A 131 25.10 1.73 -16.02
C THR A 131 24.12 1.89 -17.17
N VAL A 132 23.73 3.12 -17.44
CA VAL A 132 22.79 3.50 -18.50
C VAL A 132 23.48 4.46 -19.45
N VAL A 133 23.48 4.15 -20.74
CA VAL A 133 23.98 5.01 -21.81
C VAL A 133 22.85 5.18 -22.81
N CYS A 134 22.42 6.41 -23.07
CA CYS A 134 21.32 6.68 -23.97
C CYS A 134 21.77 7.61 -25.11
N GLU A 135 21.32 7.31 -26.32
CA GLU A 135 21.51 8.12 -27.52
C GLU A 135 20.18 8.71 -27.96
N GLY A 136 20.24 9.89 -28.56
CA GLY A 136 19.06 10.56 -29.11
C GLY A 136 18.16 11.23 -28.07
N VAL A 137 18.65 11.44 -26.84
CA VAL A 137 17.93 12.07 -25.73
C VAL A 137 18.75 13.20 -25.12
N GLN A 138 18.08 14.18 -24.53
CA GLN A 138 18.72 15.27 -23.80
C GLN A 138 18.80 14.99 -22.30
N GLU A 139 17.85 14.26 -21.78
CA GLU A 139 17.76 13.94 -20.35
C GLU A 139 17.21 12.51 -20.16
N VAL A 140 17.70 11.82 -19.15
CA VAL A 140 17.24 10.50 -18.76
C VAL A 140 16.91 10.51 -17.29
N VAL A 141 15.81 9.89 -16.93
CA VAL A 141 15.38 9.78 -15.54
C VAL A 141 15.27 8.31 -15.17
N VAL A 142 15.77 7.96 -14.00
CA VAL A 142 15.53 6.66 -13.38
C VAL A 142 14.52 6.82 -12.27
N ALA A 143 13.44 6.10 -12.34
CA ALA A 143 12.46 6.04 -11.29
C ALA A 143 12.57 4.69 -10.56
N GLU A 144 12.78 4.73 -9.25
CA GLU A 144 12.76 3.52 -8.41
C GLU A 144 11.33 3.23 -7.97
N LEU A 145 10.78 2.13 -8.44
CA LEU A 145 9.52 1.56 -7.96
C LEU A 145 9.81 0.56 -6.84
N GLY A 146 10.19 1.08 -5.68
CA GLY A 146 10.55 0.26 -4.53
C GLY A 146 9.38 -0.60 -4.06
N MET A 147 9.56 -1.92 -4.03
CA MET A 147 8.60 -2.84 -3.40
C MET A 147 8.47 -2.56 -1.90
N THR A 148 9.46 -1.92 -1.28
CA THR A 148 9.48 -1.59 0.15
C THR A 148 8.34 -0.64 0.52
N GLY A 149 8.09 0.40 -0.25
CA GLY A 149 6.96 1.33 -0.02
C GLY A 149 5.60 0.65 -0.23
N THR A 150 5.50 -0.19 -1.26
CA THR A 150 4.30 -0.97 -1.59
C THR A 150 4.05 -2.05 -0.54
N LEU A 151 5.09 -2.74 -0.07
CA LEU A 151 4.98 -3.77 0.98
C LEU A 151 4.64 -3.16 2.34
N ILE A 152 5.20 -2.01 2.71
CA ILE A 152 4.84 -1.31 3.95
C ILE A 152 3.40 -0.80 3.84
N GLY A 153 3.02 -0.17 2.75
CA GLY A 153 1.65 0.31 2.52
C GLY A 153 0.62 -0.83 2.48
N ALA A 154 0.89 -1.90 1.74
CA ALA A 154 0.04 -3.08 1.67
C ALA A 154 0.05 -3.85 3.01
N GLY A 155 1.20 -3.97 3.67
CA GLY A 155 1.34 -4.64 4.97
C GLY A 155 0.52 -3.93 6.04
N VAL A 156 0.66 -2.63 6.20
CA VAL A 156 -0.15 -1.84 7.14
C VAL A 156 -1.62 -1.84 6.75
N GLY A 157 -1.92 -1.73 5.44
CA GLY A 157 -3.27 -1.74 4.89
C GLY A 157 -4.02 -3.07 5.11
N VAL A 158 -3.32 -4.20 5.23
CA VAL A 158 -3.92 -5.53 5.43
C VAL A 158 -3.80 -5.99 6.89
N VAL A 159 -2.64 -5.84 7.51
CA VAL A 159 -2.39 -6.35 8.88
C VAL A 159 -3.27 -5.63 9.90
N LEU A 160 -3.48 -4.33 9.74
CA LEU A 160 -4.29 -3.55 10.67
C LEU A 160 -5.77 -3.93 10.62
N PRO A 161 -6.45 -4.04 9.47
CA PRO A 161 -7.82 -4.55 9.39
C PRO A 161 -7.96 -5.99 9.89
N VAL A 162 -7.01 -6.89 9.52
CA VAL A 162 -7.04 -8.28 9.98
C VAL A 162 -6.92 -8.35 11.52
N GLY A 163 -6.00 -7.60 12.13
CA GLY A 163 -5.85 -7.52 13.57
C GLY A 163 -7.10 -7.00 14.28
N LEU A 164 -7.70 -5.93 13.75
CA LEU A 164 -8.96 -5.38 14.28
C LEU A 164 -10.14 -6.35 14.09
N GLY A 165 -10.19 -7.06 12.97
CA GLY A 165 -11.21 -8.09 12.70
C GLY A 165 -11.14 -9.25 13.68
N LEU A 166 -9.94 -9.76 13.98
CA LEU A 166 -9.73 -10.78 14.99
C LEU A 166 -10.14 -10.31 16.40
N LEU A 167 -9.79 -9.09 16.77
CA LEU A 167 -10.21 -8.50 18.04
C LEU A 167 -11.73 -8.39 18.14
N ALA A 168 -12.39 -7.92 17.08
CA ALA A 168 -13.85 -7.83 17.01
C ALA A 168 -14.52 -9.21 17.12
N LEU A 169 -13.94 -10.22 16.48
CA LEU A 169 -14.41 -11.61 16.56
C LEU A 169 -14.33 -12.15 18.01
N VAL A 170 -13.20 -11.97 18.67
CA VAL A 170 -13.01 -12.38 20.09
C VAL A 170 -14.02 -11.68 20.99
N MET A 171 -14.23 -10.38 20.80
CA MET A 171 -15.22 -9.61 21.56
C MET A 171 -16.65 -10.10 21.34
N THR A 172 -16.97 -10.47 20.09
CA THR A 172 -18.30 -11.01 19.74
C THR A 172 -18.55 -12.36 20.42
N ILE A 173 -17.58 -13.28 20.32
CA ILE A 173 -17.68 -14.60 20.96
C ILE A 173 -17.81 -14.46 22.48
N TRP A 174 -16.99 -13.62 23.09
CA TRP A 174 -17.01 -13.39 24.53
C TRP A 174 -18.33 -12.75 25.00
N GLY A 175 -18.84 -11.81 24.19
CA GLY A 175 -20.15 -11.19 24.43
C GLY A 175 -21.30 -12.20 24.36
N ALA A 176 -21.28 -13.09 23.36
CA ALA A 176 -22.27 -14.14 23.18
C ALA A 176 -22.23 -15.16 24.34
N VAL A 177 -21.04 -15.63 24.72
CA VAL A 177 -20.87 -16.55 25.86
C VAL A 177 -21.34 -15.92 27.17
N ALA A 178 -21.04 -14.65 27.39
CA ALA A 178 -21.50 -13.93 28.59
C ALA A 178 -23.02 -13.76 28.63
N LEU A 179 -23.68 -13.63 27.47
CA LEU A 179 -25.15 -13.58 27.36
C LEU A 179 -25.81 -14.93 27.61
N MET A 180 -25.17 -16.05 27.17
CA MET A 180 -25.70 -17.41 27.41
C MET A 180 -25.56 -17.86 28.87
N ARG A 181 -24.60 -17.26 29.61
CA ARG A 181 -24.35 -17.60 31.02
C ARG A 181 -25.07 -16.68 32.01
N SER A 182 -25.81 -15.66 31.55
CA SER A 182 -26.61 -14.74 32.38
C SER A 182 -28.09 -15.03 32.28
#